data_f67722e3df9961617584a2d09b6335e3
#
_entry.id   f67722e3df9961617584a2d09b6335e3
#
_cell.length_a   1.000
_cell.length_b   1.000
_cell.length_c   1.000
_cell.angle_alpha   90.00
_cell.angle_beta   90.00
_cell.angle_gamma   90.00
#
_symmetry.space_group_name_H-M   'P 1'
#
loop_
_entity.id
_entity.type
_entity.pdbx_description
1 polymer ?
#
loop_
_entity_poly.entity_id
_entity_poly.type
_entity_poly.pdbx_seq_one_letter_code
_entity_poly.pdbx_strand_id
1 'polypeptide(L)'
;MNKFYTNFYQRGNNVYIRGYKDGKRFRDKIWYKPSLFISTNKDTEFKNIKGEPVDAVVQESMGDARKFFQKYDGVSNFEVCGTTQYAYSCINEEFDNSFNQEDIVVVNFDIEVASGDGFPSPDEASQEVTAITASYKGVYYTF
;
A
#
# COMPACT_ATOMS: atom_id res chain seq x y z
N MET A 1 19.34 8.48 -6.99
CA MET A 1 19.16 7.08 -6.51
C MET A 1 17.71 6.74 -6.80
N ASN A 2 17.46 5.84 -7.75
CA ASN A 2 16.09 5.50 -8.16
C ASN A 2 15.58 4.32 -7.30
N LYS A 3 14.78 4.62 -6.26
CA LYS A 3 14.15 3.62 -5.39
C LYS A 3 12.63 3.82 -5.44
N PHE A 4 11.90 2.80 -5.90
CA PHE A 4 10.44 2.84 -5.94
C PHE A 4 9.84 1.50 -5.50
N TYR A 5 8.64 1.55 -4.95
CA TYR A 5 7.91 0.34 -4.56
C TYR A 5 7.00 -0.15 -5.68
N THR A 6 6.74 -1.45 -5.71
CA THR A 6 5.76 -2.09 -6.61
C THR A 6 4.62 -2.74 -5.86
N ASN A 7 4.85 -3.10 -4.60
CA ASN A 7 3.84 -3.70 -3.74
C ASN A 7 4.22 -3.50 -2.28
N PHE A 8 3.22 -3.38 -1.41
CA PHE A 8 3.39 -3.39 0.04
C PHE A 8 2.18 -4.07 0.71
N TYR A 9 2.39 -4.57 1.92
CA TYR A 9 1.32 -5.02 2.79
C TYR A 9 1.68 -4.79 4.25
N GLN A 10 0.66 -4.65 5.09
CA GLN A 10 0.83 -4.46 6.52
C GLN A 10 0.50 -5.75 7.28
N ARG A 11 1.36 -6.08 8.26
CA ARG A 11 1.09 -7.12 9.24
C ARG A 11 1.52 -6.64 10.63
N GLY A 12 0.55 -6.44 11.51
CA GLY A 12 0.81 -5.81 12.82
C GLY A 12 1.36 -4.39 12.64
N ASN A 13 2.52 -4.12 13.25
CA ASN A 13 3.20 -2.83 13.16
C ASN A 13 4.25 -2.75 12.04
N ASN A 14 4.37 -3.80 11.24
CA ASN A 14 5.34 -3.85 10.16
C ASN A 14 4.67 -3.60 8.81
N VAL A 15 5.34 -2.77 7.99
CA VAL A 15 5.04 -2.61 6.57
C VAL A 15 6.12 -3.37 5.79
N TYR A 16 5.69 -4.33 5.01
CA TYR A 16 6.56 -5.13 4.13
C TYR A 16 6.45 -4.56 2.72
N ILE A 17 7.59 -4.27 2.13
CA ILE A 17 7.68 -3.54 0.87
C ILE A 17 8.48 -4.35 -0.13
N ARG A 18 8.05 -4.32 -1.39
CA ARG A 18 8.79 -4.84 -2.53
C ARG A 18 8.92 -3.73 -3.57
N GLY A 19 10.03 -3.70 -4.27
CA GLY A 19 10.26 -2.70 -5.30
C GLY A 19 11.59 -2.88 -6.00
N TYR A 20 12.05 -1.78 -6.58
CA TYR A 20 13.33 -1.69 -7.27
C TYR A 20 14.16 -0.54 -6.70
N LYS A 21 15.46 -0.80 -6.58
CA LYS A 21 16.47 0.19 -6.25
C LYS A 21 17.60 0.06 -7.27
N ASP A 22 17.81 1.10 -8.06
CA ASP A 22 18.83 1.15 -9.12
C ASP A 22 18.76 -0.09 -10.04
N GLY A 23 17.55 -0.44 -10.52
CA GLY A 23 17.28 -1.57 -11.41
C GLY A 23 17.28 -2.95 -10.76
N LYS A 24 17.56 -3.06 -9.45
CA LYS A 24 17.59 -4.34 -8.71
C LYS A 24 16.36 -4.47 -7.79
N ARG A 25 15.75 -5.65 -7.79
CA ARG A 25 14.65 -5.96 -6.87
C ARG A 25 15.12 -5.91 -5.43
N PHE A 26 14.30 -5.32 -4.55
CA PHE A 26 14.50 -5.36 -3.11
C PHE A 26 13.24 -5.83 -2.38
N ARG A 27 13.44 -6.27 -1.15
CA ARG A 27 12.38 -6.50 -0.15
C ARG A 27 12.83 -5.85 1.13
N ASP A 28 11.91 -5.12 1.77
CA ASP A 28 12.19 -4.40 3.00
C ASP A 28 11.07 -4.64 4.02
N LYS A 29 11.39 -4.38 5.28
CA LYS A 29 10.45 -4.51 6.40
C LYS A 29 10.68 -3.33 7.33
N ILE A 30 9.69 -2.47 7.45
CA ILE A 30 9.72 -1.26 8.26
C ILE A 30 8.82 -1.45 9.47
N TRP A 31 9.37 -1.25 10.67
CA TRP A 31 8.57 -1.02 11.86
C TRP A 31 8.14 0.44 11.86
N TYR A 32 6.87 0.68 11.58
CA TYR A 32 6.38 2.03 11.37
C TYR A 32 5.83 2.66 12.66
N LYS A 33 6.24 3.90 12.91
CA LYS A 33 5.77 4.77 14.00
C LYS A 33 4.91 5.88 13.40
N PRO A 34 3.58 5.77 13.44
CA PRO A 34 2.71 6.77 12.82
C PRO A 34 2.80 8.13 13.50
N SER A 35 2.78 9.19 12.71
CA SER A 35 2.51 10.55 13.18
C SER A 35 1.02 10.84 13.09
N LEU A 36 0.45 11.30 14.19
CA LEU A 36 -0.86 11.89 14.28
C LEU A 36 -0.72 13.40 14.49
N PHE A 37 -1.75 14.15 14.19
CA PHE A 37 -1.71 15.60 14.33
C PHE A 37 -2.84 16.06 15.24
N ILE A 38 -2.53 16.96 16.16
CA ILE A 38 -3.47 17.53 17.12
C ILE A 38 -3.56 19.03 16.93
N SER A 39 -4.73 19.61 17.14
CA SER A 39 -4.95 21.05 17.09
C SER A 39 -4.03 21.77 18.08
N THR A 40 -3.44 22.87 17.66
CA THR A 40 -2.54 23.70 18.47
C THR A 40 -2.77 25.18 18.20
N ASN A 41 -2.47 26.01 19.19
CA ASN A 41 -2.45 27.47 19.01
C ASN A 41 -1.06 28.02 18.65
N LYS A 42 -0.08 27.13 18.50
CA LYS A 42 1.27 27.51 18.11
C LYS A 42 1.36 27.68 16.59
N ASP A 43 2.26 28.54 16.14
CA ASP A 43 2.64 28.57 14.74
C ASP A 43 3.51 27.35 14.43
N THR A 44 3.06 26.50 13.50
CA THR A 44 3.71 25.26 13.09
C THR A 44 3.74 25.15 11.58
N GLU A 45 4.64 24.33 11.06
CA GLU A 45 4.72 24.03 9.63
C GLU A 45 3.54 23.17 9.13
N PHE A 46 2.87 22.45 10.04
CA PHE A 46 1.77 21.54 9.70
C PHE A 46 0.42 22.26 9.83
N LYS A 47 -0.45 22.02 8.87
CA LYS A 47 -1.84 22.52 8.87
C LYS A 47 -2.79 21.39 8.54
N ASN A 48 -3.97 21.44 9.16
CA ASN A 48 -5.05 20.53 8.77
C ASN A 48 -5.68 20.96 7.43
N ILE A 49 -6.65 20.18 6.94
CA ILE A 49 -7.34 20.46 5.66
C ILE A 49 -8.10 21.80 5.65
N LYS A 50 -8.37 22.39 6.82
CA LYS A 50 -9.01 23.70 6.98
C LYS A 50 -7.99 24.84 7.01
N GLY A 51 -6.70 24.53 6.99
CA GLY A 51 -5.60 25.50 7.09
C GLY A 51 -5.25 25.92 8.53
N GLU A 52 -5.80 25.25 9.54
CA GLU A 52 -5.54 25.53 10.95
C GLU A 52 -4.25 24.81 11.41
N PRO A 53 -3.44 25.42 12.30
CA PRO A 53 -2.19 24.85 12.74
C PRO A 53 -2.41 23.56 13.56
N VAL A 54 -1.53 22.57 13.33
CA VAL A 54 -1.53 21.30 14.06
C VAL A 54 -0.11 20.89 14.46
N ASP A 55 0.04 20.23 15.60
CA ASP A 55 1.30 19.65 16.06
C ASP A 55 1.36 18.16 15.78
N ALA A 56 2.51 17.69 15.31
CA ALA A 56 2.74 16.27 15.08
C ALA A 56 3.03 15.52 16.39
N VAL A 57 2.35 14.40 16.59
CA VAL A 57 2.56 13.50 17.73
C VAL A 57 2.89 12.10 17.21
N VAL A 58 4.16 11.73 17.31
CA VAL A 58 4.65 10.42 16.90
C VAL A 58 4.20 9.37 17.90
N GLN A 59 3.61 8.30 17.42
CA GLN A 59 3.17 7.17 18.23
C GLN A 59 4.21 6.04 18.15
N GLU A 60 4.36 5.28 19.24
CA GLU A 60 5.34 4.17 19.29
C GLU A 60 4.93 2.99 18.41
N SER A 61 3.65 2.85 18.13
CA SER A 61 3.12 1.80 17.26
C SER A 61 1.81 2.21 16.59
N MET A 62 1.43 1.48 15.55
CA MET A 62 0.11 1.62 14.93
C MET A 62 -1.03 1.26 15.90
N GLY A 63 -0.77 0.37 16.87
CA GLY A 63 -1.71 0.04 17.94
C GLY A 63 -1.94 1.21 18.88
N ASP A 64 -0.87 1.91 19.26
CA ASP A 64 -0.98 3.08 20.13
C ASP A 64 -1.64 4.25 19.40
N ALA A 65 -1.36 4.43 18.12
CA ALA A 65 -2.06 5.41 17.31
C ALA A 65 -3.57 5.18 17.26
N ARG A 66 -4.03 3.93 17.09
CA ARG A 66 -5.47 3.60 17.14
C ARG A 66 -6.08 3.89 18.50
N LYS A 67 -5.40 3.51 19.59
CA LYS A 67 -5.85 3.83 20.96
C LYS A 67 -5.91 5.34 21.20
N PHE A 68 -4.96 6.07 20.65
CA PHE A 68 -4.95 7.53 20.75
C PHE A 68 -6.16 8.13 20.04
N PHE A 69 -6.48 7.72 18.82
CA PHE A 69 -7.70 8.12 18.13
C PHE A 69 -8.94 7.81 18.95
N GLN A 70 -9.09 6.57 19.42
CA GLN A 70 -10.26 6.13 20.20
C GLN A 70 -10.41 6.91 21.52
N LYS A 71 -9.29 7.23 22.17
CA LYS A 71 -9.30 7.97 23.45
C LYS A 71 -9.84 9.39 23.30
N TYR A 72 -9.57 10.03 22.16
CA TYR A 72 -9.92 11.43 21.93
C TYR A 72 -11.10 11.61 20.96
N ASP A 73 -11.68 10.51 20.49
CA ASP A 73 -12.87 10.54 19.65
C ASP A 73 -14.04 11.19 20.40
N GLY A 74 -14.66 12.21 19.78
CA GLY A 74 -15.77 12.95 20.37
C GLY A 74 -15.41 13.90 21.52
N VAL A 75 -14.13 14.10 21.85
CA VAL A 75 -13.71 15.09 22.85
C VAL A 75 -13.90 16.49 22.30
N SER A 76 -14.71 17.30 23.00
CA SER A 76 -15.02 18.68 22.60
C SER A 76 -13.74 19.54 22.54
N ASN A 77 -13.58 20.32 21.47
CA ASN A 77 -12.46 21.22 21.21
C ASN A 77 -11.08 20.52 21.11
N PHE A 78 -11.05 19.23 20.86
CA PHE A 78 -9.81 18.49 20.62
C PHE A 78 -9.99 17.58 19.41
N GLU A 79 -9.34 17.94 18.30
CA GLU A 79 -9.39 17.17 17.07
C GLU A 79 -8.05 16.44 16.85
N VAL A 80 -8.13 15.13 16.58
CA VAL A 80 -7.00 14.34 16.15
C VAL A 80 -7.11 14.14 14.64
N CYS A 81 -6.16 14.69 13.90
CA CYS A 81 -6.07 14.56 12.47
C CYS A 81 -5.05 13.48 12.08
N GLY A 82 -5.22 12.91 10.89
CA GLY A 82 -4.34 11.89 10.33
C GLY A 82 -5.14 10.77 9.68
N THR A 83 -4.44 9.77 9.20
CA THR A 83 -5.07 8.59 8.61
C THR A 83 -4.87 7.37 9.49
N THR A 84 -5.86 6.47 9.51
CA THR A 84 -5.75 5.16 10.15
C THR A 84 -5.15 4.11 9.20
N GLN A 85 -4.91 4.48 7.96
CA GLN A 85 -4.29 3.62 6.96
C GLN A 85 -2.76 3.79 6.97
N TYR A 86 -2.15 3.39 8.05
CA TYR A 86 -0.73 3.65 8.36
C TYR A 86 0.27 3.11 7.33
N ALA A 87 -0.08 2.05 6.59
CA ALA A 87 0.79 1.55 5.53
C ALA A 87 0.96 2.58 4.39
N TYR A 88 -0.10 3.32 4.05
CA TYR A 88 -0.01 4.38 3.05
C TYR A 88 0.81 5.57 3.54
N SER A 89 0.68 5.94 4.82
CA SER A 89 1.55 6.98 5.42
C SER A 89 3.02 6.57 5.34
N CYS A 90 3.34 5.34 5.74
CA CYS A 90 4.68 4.80 5.66
C CYS A 90 5.24 4.85 4.23
N ILE A 91 4.45 4.46 3.24
CA ILE A 91 4.86 4.50 1.84
C ILE A 91 5.09 5.94 1.36
N ASN A 92 4.22 6.87 1.73
CA ASN A 92 4.36 8.27 1.36
C ASN A 92 5.57 8.96 2.01
N GLU A 93 5.99 8.51 3.20
CA GLU A 93 7.19 9.02 3.88
C GLU A 93 8.49 8.42 3.32
N GLU A 94 8.46 7.16 2.88
CA GLU A 94 9.64 6.41 2.44
C GLU A 94 9.95 6.54 0.95
N PHE A 95 8.95 6.89 0.13
CA PHE A 95 9.06 6.92 -1.32
C PHE A 95 8.51 8.21 -1.90
N ASP A 96 9.19 8.74 -2.88
CA ASP A 96 8.62 9.74 -3.77
C ASP A 96 7.67 9.07 -4.81
N ASN A 97 6.97 9.88 -5.59
CA ASN A 97 6.04 9.38 -6.62
C ASN A 97 6.74 8.98 -7.93
N SER A 98 8.06 8.85 -7.94
CA SER A 98 8.83 8.45 -9.11
C SER A 98 8.90 6.94 -9.24
N PHE A 99 8.85 6.43 -10.47
CA PHE A 99 9.11 5.03 -10.79
C PHE A 99 9.73 4.92 -12.18
N ASN A 100 10.47 3.83 -12.42
CA ASN A 100 10.99 3.50 -13.74
C ASN A 100 10.23 2.30 -14.31
N GLN A 101 9.43 2.52 -15.32
CA GLN A 101 8.64 1.48 -15.96
C GLN A 101 9.48 0.39 -16.62
N GLU A 102 10.69 0.71 -17.06
CA GLU A 102 11.58 -0.25 -17.72
C GLU A 102 12.08 -1.34 -16.77
N ASP A 103 12.13 -1.05 -15.47
CA ASP A 103 12.52 -2.02 -14.44
C ASP A 103 11.38 -3.01 -14.13
N ILE A 104 10.14 -2.71 -14.55
CA ILE A 104 8.95 -3.51 -14.24
C ILE A 104 8.72 -4.52 -15.35
N VAL A 105 8.73 -5.80 -14.99
CA VAL A 105 8.37 -6.89 -15.89
C VAL A 105 6.88 -7.19 -15.76
N VAL A 106 6.11 -6.87 -16.80
CA VAL A 106 4.67 -7.16 -16.89
C VAL A 106 4.48 -8.37 -17.79
N VAL A 107 3.90 -9.42 -17.25
CA VAL A 107 3.48 -10.61 -18.02
C VAL A 107 1.97 -10.68 -17.93
N ASN A 108 1.29 -10.66 -19.09
CA ASN A 108 -0.13 -10.99 -19.15
C ASN A 108 -0.26 -12.51 -19.20
N PHE A 109 -1.25 -13.02 -18.49
CA PHE A 109 -1.46 -14.45 -18.37
C PHE A 109 -2.95 -14.74 -18.48
N ASP A 110 -3.28 -15.72 -19.30
CA ASP A 110 -4.65 -16.14 -19.57
C ASP A 110 -4.77 -17.67 -19.62
N ILE A 111 -5.89 -18.21 -19.17
CA ILE A 111 -6.17 -19.64 -19.12
C ILE A 111 -7.53 -19.89 -19.78
N GLU A 112 -7.56 -20.77 -20.75
CA GLU A 112 -8.78 -21.28 -21.34
C GLU A 112 -9.12 -22.67 -20.77
N VAL A 113 -10.40 -22.90 -20.51
CA VAL A 113 -10.90 -24.18 -20.02
C VAL A 113 -12.00 -24.71 -20.93
N ALA A 114 -12.12 -26.02 -21.04
CA ALA A 114 -13.23 -26.65 -21.72
C ALA A 114 -14.53 -26.32 -20.97
N SER A 115 -15.48 -25.65 -21.62
CA SER A 115 -16.78 -25.40 -21.03
C SER A 115 -17.89 -25.97 -21.97
N GLY A 116 -18.75 -26.80 -21.40
CA GLY A 116 -19.94 -27.29 -22.10
C GLY A 116 -21.02 -26.20 -22.08
N ASP A 117 -21.72 -26.07 -20.98
CA ASP A 117 -22.81 -25.12 -20.82
C ASP A 117 -22.48 -24.11 -19.67
N GLY A 118 -22.15 -22.86 -20.05
CA GLY A 118 -21.94 -21.77 -19.10
C GLY A 118 -20.51 -21.65 -18.55
N PHE A 119 -20.31 -20.72 -17.62
CA PHE A 119 -19.02 -20.48 -16.96
C PHE A 119 -18.73 -21.58 -15.92
N PRO A 120 -17.54 -22.19 -15.97
CA PRO A 120 -17.17 -23.19 -14.95
C PRO A 120 -17.05 -22.56 -13.56
N SER A 121 -17.39 -23.35 -12.55
CA SER A 121 -17.21 -22.94 -11.14
C SER A 121 -15.73 -23.03 -10.78
N PRO A 122 -15.09 -21.94 -10.33
CA PRO A 122 -13.70 -22.00 -9.88
C PRO A 122 -13.47 -22.89 -8.65
N ASP A 123 -14.51 -23.04 -7.80
CA ASP A 123 -14.43 -23.86 -6.59
C ASP A 123 -14.45 -25.36 -6.89
N GLU A 124 -15.14 -25.74 -7.95
CA GLU A 124 -15.21 -27.13 -8.41
C GLU A 124 -13.98 -27.55 -9.20
N ALA A 125 -13.39 -26.61 -9.96
CA ALA A 125 -12.22 -26.80 -10.81
C ALA A 125 -12.27 -28.10 -11.65
N SER A 126 -13.48 -28.45 -12.14
CA SER A 126 -13.78 -29.74 -12.77
C SER A 126 -13.46 -29.76 -14.28
N GLN A 127 -13.26 -28.59 -14.89
CA GLN A 127 -13.01 -28.47 -16.31
C GLN A 127 -11.51 -28.60 -16.63
N GLU A 128 -11.26 -29.25 -17.78
CA GLU A 128 -9.92 -29.41 -18.32
C GLU A 128 -9.39 -28.05 -18.83
N VAL A 129 -8.13 -27.74 -18.50
CA VAL A 129 -7.43 -26.60 -19.07
C VAL A 129 -7.04 -26.93 -20.52
N THR A 130 -7.54 -26.16 -21.46
CA THR A 130 -7.35 -26.41 -22.91
C THR A 130 -6.23 -25.56 -23.50
N ALA A 131 -5.94 -24.38 -22.92
CA ALA A 131 -4.82 -23.55 -23.30
C ALA A 131 -4.36 -22.67 -22.15
N ILE A 132 -3.07 -22.36 -22.13
CA ILE A 132 -2.46 -21.37 -21.27
C ILE A 132 -1.68 -20.42 -22.16
N THR A 133 -1.98 -19.13 -22.10
CA THR A 133 -1.25 -18.12 -22.87
C THR A 133 -0.57 -17.14 -21.94
N ALA A 134 0.71 -16.93 -22.15
CA ALA A 134 1.49 -15.86 -21.49
C ALA A 134 2.02 -14.90 -22.54
N SER A 135 1.97 -13.60 -22.29
CA SER A 135 2.59 -12.62 -23.17
C SER A 135 3.51 -11.66 -22.43
N TYR A 136 4.65 -11.39 -23.02
CA TYR A 136 5.66 -10.46 -22.52
C TYR A 136 6.23 -9.65 -23.70
N LYS A 137 6.17 -8.31 -23.58
CA LYS A 137 6.65 -7.38 -24.62
C LYS A 137 6.13 -7.69 -26.03
N GLY A 138 4.85 -8.07 -26.15
CA GLY A 138 4.21 -8.38 -27.44
C GLY A 138 4.55 -9.76 -28.01
N VAL A 139 5.35 -10.58 -27.33
CA VAL A 139 5.58 -11.97 -27.68
C VAL A 139 4.63 -12.86 -26.90
N TYR A 140 3.96 -13.77 -27.58
CA TYR A 140 2.99 -14.70 -27.03
C TYR A 140 3.56 -16.12 -26.96
N TYR A 141 3.31 -16.79 -25.86
CA TYR A 141 3.66 -18.19 -25.60
C TYR A 141 2.34 -18.90 -25.25
N THR A 142 1.94 -19.86 -26.08
CA THR A 142 0.70 -20.65 -25.85
C THR A 142 1.09 -22.11 -25.71
N PHE A 143 0.52 -22.77 -24.71
CA PHE A 143 0.75 -24.17 -24.37
C PHE A 143 -0.55 -24.93 -24.39
#